data_dfad4ae0c3a43dc3ec477709b3e201b9
#
_entry.id   dfad4ae0c3a43dc3ec477709b3e201b9
#
_cell.length_a   1.000
_cell.length_b   1.000
_cell.length_c   1.000
_cell.angle_alpha   90.00
_cell.angle_beta   90.00
_cell.angle_gamma   90.00
#
_symmetry.space_group_name_H-M   'P 1'
#
loop_
_entity.id
_entity.type
_entity.pdbx_description
1 polymer ?
#
loop_
_entity_poly.entity_id
_entity_poly.type
_entity_poly.pdbx_seq_one_letter_code
_entity_poly.pdbx_strand_id
1 'polypeptide(L)'
;MSKQWNESTATAKGLYDPRYEHDNCGIGAVVNIKGIKTHETVENALKIVENLKHRAGKDADGKTGDGVGILLQISHKFFKKVTKPLGIDLGDERDYGVGMFFFPNDEFKTIQAKKMLEVIVEKEGLEFLGWREVPTEPDKLSKKARDCMPCIMQCFVKRPEDVERGLEFDRKLYVARRVFEQSNDNTYVVSFSSRTIVYKGMFLVEQLRQFFMDLQDPDYESAIATVHSRFSTNTNPSWERSHPNRFIVHNGEINTILGNSDKMSAREENMESPKLKKEFQKVLPVINAAGSDSAMLDNALEFLVMSGMELPLAVMIMIPEPWANNSIMTQKKKDFYQYYATMMEPWDGPASIVFSDGDLVGAVLDRNGLRPSRYYVTDDDYLILSSEVGVLEIDPTKIVKRIVSVREDAPCGYCCRKIIDDDELKERYADKQPYGEWIDRYMVNLKDLKIPNQRVPEYTKEERQRMQRAFGYTYESLKDSILPMAKNGVEGTAAMGTDTPLAALSGNREPLFNYFKQRFAQVTNPPIDSIREEVVTSTTLYIGEAGNVLEEKPENCRVLKINNPILTNTDLMKIKNLKADGFKVEVLPIIYYKNTSLEKAVDRLI
;
A
#
# COMPACT_ATOMS: atom_id res chain seq x y z
N MET A 1 34.55 -8.71 -30.56
CA MET A 1 33.60 -9.73 -31.06
C MET A 1 32.35 -9.65 -30.21
N SER A 2 31.38 -8.87 -30.64
CA SER A 2 30.07 -8.77 -30.00
C SER A 2 29.31 -10.07 -30.26
N LYS A 3 29.15 -10.90 -29.25
CA LYS A 3 28.13 -11.94 -29.28
C LYS A 3 26.77 -11.25 -29.22
N GLN A 4 26.15 -11.06 -30.37
CA GLN A 4 24.70 -10.94 -30.45
C GLN A 4 24.12 -12.12 -29.62
N TRP A 5 23.45 -11.82 -28.54
CA TRP A 5 22.50 -12.75 -27.96
C TRP A 5 21.37 -12.86 -28.96
N ASN A 6 21.49 -13.85 -29.84
CA ASN A 6 20.35 -14.30 -30.61
C ASN A 6 19.25 -14.61 -29.59
N GLU A 7 18.05 -14.10 -29.83
CA GLU A 7 16.85 -14.64 -29.24
C GLU A 7 16.96 -16.15 -29.33
N SER A 8 17.31 -16.79 -28.23
CA SER A 8 17.40 -18.24 -28.18
C SER A 8 15.98 -18.70 -28.46
N THR A 9 15.78 -19.27 -29.61
CA THR A 9 14.73 -20.23 -29.84
C THR A 9 14.95 -21.35 -28.88
N ALA A 10 14.58 -21.15 -27.60
CA ALA A 10 14.42 -22.21 -26.62
C ALA A 10 13.33 -23.10 -27.25
N THR A 11 13.77 -24.13 -27.93
CA THR A 11 12.86 -25.12 -28.51
C THR A 11 12.08 -25.69 -27.34
N ALA A 12 10.75 -25.50 -27.37
CA ALA A 12 9.83 -26.05 -26.39
C ALA A 12 10.14 -27.55 -26.24
N LYS A 13 10.54 -27.94 -25.02
CA LYS A 13 10.76 -29.34 -24.68
C LYS A 13 9.55 -29.82 -23.87
N GLY A 14 8.75 -30.69 -24.46
CA GLY A 14 7.56 -31.22 -23.84
C GLY A 14 6.40 -30.21 -23.83
N LEU A 15 5.77 -30.00 -22.69
CA LEU A 15 4.62 -29.09 -22.52
C LEU A 15 5.03 -27.65 -22.19
N TYR A 16 6.31 -27.38 -21.98
CA TYR A 16 6.82 -26.03 -21.72
C TYR A 16 6.93 -25.22 -23.02
N ASP A 17 6.29 -24.05 -23.03
CA ASP A 17 6.40 -23.08 -24.12
C ASP A 17 6.74 -21.70 -23.52
N PRO A 18 7.96 -21.16 -23.78
CA PRO A 18 8.40 -19.88 -23.21
C PRO A 18 7.53 -18.69 -23.62
N ARG A 19 6.70 -18.83 -24.66
CA ARG A 19 5.76 -17.78 -25.07
C ARG A 19 4.64 -17.54 -24.06
N TYR A 20 4.37 -18.51 -23.19
CA TYR A 20 3.38 -18.43 -22.12
C TYR A 20 4.00 -18.09 -20.76
N GLU A 21 5.31 -17.90 -20.70
CA GLU A 21 6.00 -17.53 -19.48
C GLU A 21 5.87 -16.02 -19.26
N HIS A 22 4.77 -15.64 -18.60
CA HIS A 22 4.52 -14.29 -18.15
C HIS A 22 4.26 -14.34 -16.65
N ASP A 23 5.12 -13.70 -15.89
CA ASP A 23 5.07 -13.73 -14.42
C ASP A 23 5.47 -12.38 -13.85
N ASN A 24 4.64 -11.88 -12.93
CA ASN A 24 4.88 -10.66 -12.16
C ASN A 24 4.88 -9.33 -12.96
N CYS A 25 4.58 -8.25 -12.23
CA CYS A 25 4.70 -6.90 -12.76
C CYS A 25 6.17 -6.51 -13.02
N GLY A 26 6.38 -5.62 -13.97
CA GLY A 26 7.67 -4.96 -14.20
C GLY A 26 7.65 -3.57 -13.58
N ILE A 27 8.63 -3.25 -12.73
CA ILE A 27 8.81 -1.90 -12.18
C ILE A 27 10.19 -1.35 -12.51
N GLY A 28 10.27 -0.02 -12.61
CA GLY A 28 11.53 0.67 -12.81
C GLY A 28 11.50 2.11 -12.34
N ALA A 29 12.68 2.65 -12.07
CA ALA A 29 12.89 4.06 -11.79
C ALA A 29 14.19 4.55 -12.40
N VAL A 30 14.16 5.77 -12.92
CA VAL A 30 15.34 6.51 -13.35
C VAL A 30 15.37 7.82 -12.59
N VAL A 31 16.46 8.09 -11.90
CA VAL A 31 16.60 9.26 -11.04
C VAL A 31 17.95 9.92 -11.31
N ASN A 32 17.93 11.20 -11.64
CA ASN A 32 19.15 12.01 -11.60
C ASN A 32 19.36 12.51 -10.16
N ILE A 33 20.43 12.04 -9.51
CA ILE A 33 20.72 12.29 -8.09
C ILE A 33 20.94 13.77 -7.79
N LYS A 34 21.45 14.53 -8.77
CA LYS A 34 21.66 15.99 -8.63
C LYS A 34 20.39 16.80 -8.91
N GLY A 35 19.30 16.15 -9.31
CA GLY A 35 18.03 16.80 -9.61
C GLY A 35 18.04 17.55 -10.94
N ILE A 36 18.94 17.21 -11.85
CA ILE A 36 18.98 17.78 -13.21
C ILE A 36 17.86 17.16 -14.03
N LYS A 37 16.92 17.99 -14.46
CA LYS A 37 15.80 17.57 -15.29
C LYS A 37 16.24 17.44 -16.74
N THR A 38 15.97 16.27 -17.34
CA THR A 38 16.26 16.00 -18.75
C THR A 38 15.15 15.19 -19.38
N HIS A 39 14.99 15.29 -20.69
CA HIS A 39 14.12 14.38 -21.46
C HIS A 39 14.69 12.96 -21.50
N GLU A 40 16.01 12.80 -21.42
CA GLU A 40 16.68 11.51 -21.37
C GLU A 40 16.20 10.64 -20.20
N THR A 41 15.91 11.25 -19.03
CA THR A 41 15.31 10.54 -17.90
C THR A 41 13.95 9.93 -18.25
N VAL A 42 13.11 10.64 -19.01
CA VAL A 42 11.81 10.15 -19.49
C VAL A 42 12.02 9.02 -20.49
N GLU A 43 12.89 9.22 -21.47
CA GLU A 43 13.22 8.21 -22.49
C GLU A 43 13.76 6.91 -21.89
N ASN A 44 14.68 7.01 -20.94
CA ASN A 44 15.25 5.84 -20.28
C ASN A 44 14.20 5.09 -19.44
N ALA A 45 13.31 5.79 -18.76
CA ALA A 45 12.22 5.16 -18.02
C ALA A 45 11.24 4.42 -18.96
N LEU A 46 10.89 5.01 -20.09
CA LEU A 46 10.06 4.35 -21.13
C LEU A 46 10.76 3.12 -21.71
N LYS A 47 12.07 3.18 -21.96
CA LYS A 47 12.86 2.01 -22.40
C LYS A 47 12.87 0.89 -21.38
N ILE A 48 12.95 1.20 -20.08
CA ILE A 48 12.89 0.20 -19.02
C ILE A 48 11.59 -0.60 -19.13
N VAL A 49 10.45 0.06 -19.22
CA VAL A 49 9.16 -0.64 -19.28
C VAL A 49 9.00 -1.42 -20.59
N GLU A 50 9.52 -0.91 -21.70
CA GLU A 50 9.53 -1.61 -23.00
C GLU A 50 10.39 -2.88 -22.94
N ASN A 51 11.55 -2.83 -22.29
CA ASN A 51 12.45 -3.97 -22.12
C ASN A 51 11.93 -5.00 -21.09
N LEU A 52 10.96 -4.62 -20.24
CA LEU A 52 10.24 -5.53 -19.34
C LEU A 52 8.98 -6.14 -19.96
N LYS A 53 8.87 -6.16 -21.29
CA LYS A 53 7.71 -6.68 -22.04
C LYS A 53 7.31 -8.11 -21.66
N HIS A 54 8.27 -8.96 -21.33
CA HIS A 54 8.06 -10.34 -20.89
C HIS A 54 7.36 -10.45 -19.54
N ARG A 55 7.34 -9.37 -18.75
CA ARG A 55 6.64 -9.28 -17.46
C ARG A 55 5.23 -8.70 -17.58
N ALA A 56 4.90 -8.06 -18.69
CA ALA A 56 3.61 -7.42 -18.88
C ALA A 56 2.50 -8.43 -19.19
N GLY A 57 1.34 -8.25 -18.52
CA GLY A 57 0.16 -9.03 -18.82
C GLY A 57 -0.47 -8.64 -20.17
N LYS A 58 -1.00 -9.65 -20.87
CA LYS A 58 -1.72 -9.50 -22.13
C LYS A 58 -3.03 -10.26 -22.07
N ASP A 59 -4.08 -9.66 -22.61
CA ASP A 59 -5.35 -10.34 -22.81
C ASP A 59 -5.24 -11.42 -23.93
N ALA A 60 -6.21 -12.29 -24.02
CA ALA A 60 -6.31 -13.35 -25.01
C ALA A 60 -6.27 -12.85 -26.46
N ASP A 61 -6.61 -11.58 -26.73
CA ASP A 61 -6.50 -10.94 -28.04
C ASP A 61 -5.04 -10.63 -28.44
N GLY A 62 -4.09 -10.74 -27.50
CA GLY A 62 -2.67 -10.43 -27.68
C GLY A 62 -2.36 -8.96 -27.97
N LYS A 63 -3.36 -8.08 -27.95
CA LYS A 63 -3.29 -6.66 -28.32
C LYS A 63 -3.68 -5.71 -27.18
N THR A 64 -4.40 -6.20 -26.19
CA THR A 64 -4.81 -5.45 -25.00
C THR A 64 -3.85 -5.78 -23.86
N GLY A 65 -3.26 -4.76 -23.23
CA GLY A 65 -2.40 -4.94 -22.06
C GLY A 65 -3.17 -4.75 -20.76
N ASP A 66 -2.64 -5.31 -19.65
CA ASP A 66 -3.22 -5.16 -18.31
C ASP A 66 -3.04 -3.76 -17.74
N GLY A 67 -2.13 -2.99 -18.30
CA GLY A 67 -1.89 -1.59 -17.93
C GLY A 67 -0.41 -1.26 -17.84
N VAL A 68 -0.09 -0.06 -18.30
CA VAL A 68 1.27 0.51 -18.26
C VAL A 68 1.16 1.99 -17.91
N GLY A 69 2.18 2.54 -17.25
CA GLY A 69 2.23 3.97 -16.99
C GLY A 69 3.56 4.44 -16.46
N ILE A 70 3.65 5.76 -16.35
CA ILE A 70 4.80 6.50 -15.87
C ILE A 70 4.36 7.64 -14.94
N LEU A 71 5.06 7.80 -13.83
CA LEU A 71 4.99 8.96 -12.95
C LEU A 71 6.23 9.81 -13.19
N LEU A 72 6.01 11.09 -13.41
CA LEU A 72 7.04 12.08 -13.71
C LEU A 72 6.89 13.30 -12.82
N GLN A 73 7.95 14.08 -12.70
CA GLN A 73 7.81 15.44 -12.20
C GLN A 73 7.07 16.30 -13.24
N ILE A 74 6.34 17.31 -12.77
CA ILE A 74 5.73 18.31 -13.63
C ILE A 74 6.84 19.09 -14.33
N SER A 75 6.89 19.00 -15.67
CA SER A 75 7.85 19.74 -16.50
C SER A 75 7.35 21.16 -16.73
N HIS A 76 7.89 22.14 -16.02
CA HIS A 76 7.50 23.55 -16.18
C HIS A 76 7.72 24.04 -17.60
N LYS A 77 8.84 23.68 -18.21
CA LYS A 77 9.18 24.05 -19.59
C LYS A 77 8.12 23.56 -20.58
N PHE A 78 7.74 22.28 -20.48
CA PHE A 78 6.72 21.67 -21.33
C PHE A 78 5.33 22.31 -21.10
N PHE A 79 4.87 22.36 -19.85
CA PHE A 79 3.54 22.87 -19.56
C PHE A 79 3.39 24.36 -19.91
N LYS A 80 4.39 25.18 -19.69
CA LYS A 80 4.40 26.60 -20.12
C LYS A 80 4.26 26.76 -21.63
N LYS A 81 4.86 25.83 -22.41
CA LYS A 81 4.76 25.79 -23.87
C LYS A 81 3.34 25.42 -24.31
N VAL A 82 2.75 24.37 -23.75
CA VAL A 82 1.48 23.82 -24.23
C VAL A 82 0.25 24.55 -23.67
N THR A 83 0.37 25.32 -22.60
CA THR A 83 -0.72 26.14 -22.03
C THR A 83 -0.80 27.54 -22.64
N LYS A 84 0.31 28.06 -23.17
CA LYS A 84 0.36 29.39 -23.80
C LYS A 84 -0.68 29.58 -24.92
N PRO A 85 -0.86 28.64 -25.88
CA PRO A 85 -1.90 28.75 -26.90
C PRO A 85 -3.33 28.74 -26.36
N LEU A 86 -3.53 28.20 -25.13
CA LEU A 86 -4.83 28.14 -24.46
C LEU A 86 -5.14 29.40 -23.64
N GLY A 87 -4.23 30.37 -23.60
CA GLY A 87 -4.35 31.58 -22.81
C GLY A 87 -4.20 31.34 -21.29
N ILE A 88 -3.63 30.19 -20.87
CA ILE A 88 -3.41 29.85 -19.47
C ILE A 88 -2.00 30.29 -19.07
N ASP A 89 -1.91 31.23 -18.13
CA ASP A 89 -0.65 31.66 -17.53
C ASP A 89 -0.38 30.87 -16.23
N LEU A 90 0.71 30.11 -16.21
CA LEU A 90 1.09 29.25 -15.11
C LEU A 90 1.96 29.95 -14.04
N GLY A 91 2.48 31.16 -14.34
CA GLY A 91 3.46 31.80 -13.46
C GLY A 91 4.81 31.07 -13.44
N ASP A 92 5.39 30.94 -12.25
CA ASP A 92 6.65 30.24 -12.04
C ASP A 92 6.49 28.75 -11.76
N GLU A 93 7.60 28.01 -11.78
CA GLU A 93 7.63 26.59 -11.42
C GLU A 93 7.10 26.38 -9.99
N ARG A 94 6.18 25.44 -9.82
CA ARG A 94 5.48 25.10 -8.56
C ARG A 94 4.50 26.16 -8.04
N ASP A 95 4.17 27.18 -8.83
CA ASP A 95 3.08 28.12 -8.53
C ASP A 95 1.72 27.62 -9.05
N TYR A 96 1.70 26.44 -9.64
CA TYR A 96 0.50 25.81 -10.12
C TYR A 96 0.50 24.29 -9.85
N GLY A 97 -0.69 23.73 -9.74
CA GLY A 97 -0.95 22.30 -9.71
C GLY A 97 -1.51 21.82 -11.04
N VAL A 98 -1.20 20.58 -11.38
CA VAL A 98 -1.72 19.90 -12.57
C VAL A 98 -2.56 18.70 -12.13
N GLY A 99 -3.83 18.66 -12.56
CA GLY A 99 -4.70 17.51 -12.43
C GLY A 99 -4.75 16.69 -13.71
N MET A 100 -4.69 15.37 -13.63
CA MET A 100 -4.93 14.44 -14.72
C MET A 100 -6.22 13.68 -14.41
N PHE A 101 -7.17 13.69 -15.34
CA PHE A 101 -8.52 13.17 -15.16
C PHE A 101 -8.92 12.21 -16.26
N PHE A 102 -9.61 11.15 -15.87
CA PHE A 102 -10.32 10.23 -16.74
C PHE A 102 -11.82 10.48 -16.60
N PHE A 103 -12.40 11.21 -17.54
CA PHE A 103 -13.82 11.46 -17.62
C PHE A 103 -14.56 10.38 -18.40
N PRO A 104 -15.86 10.16 -18.14
CA PRO A 104 -16.66 9.24 -18.94
C PRO A 104 -16.83 9.74 -20.38
N ASN A 105 -17.08 8.82 -21.33
CA ASN A 105 -17.37 9.16 -22.74
C ASN A 105 -18.81 9.66 -22.94
N ASP A 106 -19.31 10.43 -22.00
CA ASP A 106 -20.61 11.09 -22.01
C ASP A 106 -20.36 12.59 -21.87
N GLU A 107 -20.65 13.34 -22.91
CA GLU A 107 -20.37 14.77 -22.98
C GLU A 107 -21.06 15.54 -21.85
N PHE A 108 -22.32 15.24 -21.56
CA PHE A 108 -23.08 15.91 -20.50
C PHE A 108 -22.46 15.66 -19.11
N LYS A 109 -22.14 14.40 -18.79
CA LYS A 109 -21.49 14.03 -17.53
C LYS A 109 -20.11 14.66 -17.40
N THR A 110 -19.37 14.74 -18.50
CA THR A 110 -18.05 15.37 -18.54
C THR A 110 -18.14 16.87 -18.26
N ILE A 111 -19.07 17.58 -18.89
CA ILE A 111 -19.31 19.01 -18.64
C ILE A 111 -19.71 19.25 -17.18
N GLN A 112 -20.63 18.42 -16.65
CA GLN A 112 -21.07 18.50 -15.26
C GLN A 112 -19.92 18.29 -14.28
N ALA A 113 -19.10 17.25 -14.49
CA ALA A 113 -17.96 16.94 -13.64
C ALA A 113 -16.88 18.04 -13.68
N LYS A 114 -16.58 18.58 -14.86
CA LYS A 114 -15.66 19.72 -15.03
C LYS A 114 -16.15 20.93 -14.25
N LYS A 115 -17.43 21.30 -14.39
CA LYS A 115 -18.01 22.42 -13.66
C LYS A 115 -18.02 22.20 -12.15
N MET A 116 -18.29 20.97 -11.71
CA MET A 116 -18.21 20.58 -10.30
C MET A 116 -16.80 20.79 -9.74
N LEU A 117 -15.75 20.34 -10.44
CA LEU A 117 -14.37 20.55 -10.00
C LEU A 117 -14.00 22.03 -9.92
N GLU A 118 -14.38 22.85 -10.92
CA GLU A 118 -14.15 24.29 -10.91
C GLU A 118 -14.74 24.94 -9.65
N VAL A 119 -15.99 24.63 -9.33
CA VAL A 119 -16.68 25.15 -8.14
C VAL A 119 -16.02 24.67 -6.85
N ILE A 120 -15.56 23.40 -6.79
CA ILE A 120 -14.87 22.87 -5.62
C ILE A 120 -13.54 23.57 -5.42
N VAL A 121 -12.73 23.71 -6.48
CA VAL A 121 -11.43 24.40 -6.45
C VAL A 121 -11.59 25.83 -5.89
N GLU A 122 -12.59 26.59 -6.39
CA GLU A 122 -12.89 27.94 -5.90
C GLU A 122 -13.34 27.93 -4.42
N LYS A 123 -14.21 27.00 -4.02
CA LYS A 123 -14.68 26.87 -2.63
C LYS A 123 -13.57 26.52 -1.64
N GLU A 124 -12.58 25.75 -2.08
CA GLU A 124 -11.40 25.41 -1.27
C GLU A 124 -10.35 26.54 -1.26
N GLY A 125 -10.66 27.70 -1.85
CA GLY A 125 -9.82 28.89 -1.84
C GLY A 125 -8.67 28.83 -2.84
N LEU A 126 -8.83 28.08 -3.92
CA LEU A 126 -7.88 27.94 -5.01
C LEU A 126 -8.41 28.69 -6.26
N GLU A 127 -7.53 29.06 -7.18
CA GLU A 127 -7.88 29.70 -8.45
C GLU A 127 -7.77 28.69 -9.59
N PHE A 128 -8.87 28.45 -10.28
CA PHE A 128 -8.90 27.57 -11.45
C PHE A 128 -8.41 28.30 -12.69
N LEU A 129 -7.36 27.79 -13.36
CA LEU A 129 -6.75 28.45 -14.52
C LEU A 129 -7.31 27.97 -15.86
N GLY A 130 -7.68 26.70 -15.98
CA GLY A 130 -8.23 26.20 -17.23
C GLY A 130 -8.07 24.69 -17.43
N TRP A 131 -8.66 24.20 -18.53
CA TRP A 131 -8.59 22.82 -18.99
C TRP A 131 -7.72 22.67 -20.23
N ARG A 132 -7.07 21.52 -20.35
CA ARG A 132 -6.35 21.07 -21.54
C ARG A 132 -6.76 19.64 -21.88
N GLU A 133 -7.14 19.39 -23.11
CA GLU A 133 -7.27 18.03 -23.61
C GLU A 133 -5.87 17.45 -23.84
N VAL A 134 -5.64 16.23 -23.37
CA VAL A 134 -4.34 15.55 -23.55
C VAL A 134 -4.27 14.99 -24.97
N PRO A 135 -3.28 15.38 -25.79
CA PRO A 135 -3.12 14.81 -27.13
C PRO A 135 -2.79 13.33 -27.07
N THR A 136 -3.65 12.52 -27.71
CA THR A 136 -3.54 11.06 -27.70
C THR A 136 -3.72 10.48 -29.09
N GLU A 137 -3.20 9.26 -29.33
CA GLU A 137 -3.31 8.48 -30.56
C GLU A 137 -4.14 7.20 -30.33
N PRO A 138 -5.48 7.27 -30.35
CA PRO A 138 -6.35 6.12 -30.06
C PRO A 138 -6.19 4.95 -31.04
N ASP A 139 -5.71 5.20 -32.26
CA ASP A 139 -5.49 4.17 -33.27
C ASP A 139 -4.35 3.20 -32.91
N LYS A 140 -3.53 3.54 -31.93
CA LYS A 140 -2.49 2.65 -31.38
C LYS A 140 -3.06 1.59 -30.43
N LEU A 141 -4.31 1.76 -29.98
CA LEU A 141 -4.95 0.87 -29.02
C LEU A 141 -5.62 -0.33 -29.69
N SER A 142 -5.78 -1.41 -28.95
CA SER A 142 -6.71 -2.48 -29.31
C SER A 142 -8.14 -1.96 -29.32
N LYS A 143 -9.03 -2.67 -30.00
CA LYS A 143 -10.46 -2.33 -29.98
C LYS A 143 -11.02 -2.32 -28.55
N LYS A 144 -10.67 -3.34 -27.75
CA LYS A 144 -11.13 -3.48 -26.37
C LYS A 144 -10.69 -2.31 -25.49
N ALA A 145 -9.43 -1.90 -25.57
CA ALA A 145 -8.91 -0.77 -24.80
C ALA A 145 -9.51 0.56 -25.25
N ARG A 146 -9.79 0.72 -26.57
CA ARG A 146 -10.43 1.91 -27.15
C ARG A 146 -11.91 2.02 -26.77
N ASP A 147 -12.65 0.92 -26.79
CA ASP A 147 -14.08 0.91 -26.45
C ASP A 147 -14.36 1.36 -25.00
N CYS A 148 -13.39 1.18 -24.10
CA CYS A 148 -13.46 1.64 -22.71
C CYS A 148 -12.50 2.80 -22.37
N MET A 149 -11.91 3.45 -23.39
CA MET A 149 -11.01 4.59 -23.21
C MET A 149 -11.78 5.79 -22.63
N PRO A 150 -11.31 6.42 -21.55
CA PRO A 150 -11.92 7.63 -21.01
C PRO A 150 -11.57 8.87 -21.83
N CYS A 151 -12.31 9.93 -21.65
CA CYS A 151 -11.89 11.26 -22.09
C CYS A 151 -10.80 11.79 -21.15
N ILE A 152 -9.59 12.01 -21.65
CA ILE A 152 -8.40 12.34 -20.86
C ILE A 152 -8.14 13.83 -20.89
N MET A 153 -8.24 14.48 -19.73
CA MET A 153 -8.10 15.91 -19.59
C MET A 153 -7.11 16.29 -18.50
N GLN A 154 -6.46 17.42 -18.66
CA GLN A 154 -5.66 18.07 -17.61
C GLN A 154 -6.34 19.36 -17.17
N CYS A 155 -6.27 19.66 -15.87
CA CYS A 155 -6.62 20.97 -15.35
C CYS A 155 -5.41 21.63 -14.70
N PHE A 156 -5.46 22.95 -14.62
CA PHE A 156 -4.43 23.78 -14.01
C PHE A 156 -5.08 24.65 -12.92
N VAL A 157 -4.42 24.68 -11.75
CA VAL A 157 -4.89 25.41 -10.57
C VAL A 157 -3.73 26.22 -10.02
N LYS A 158 -3.96 27.49 -9.75
CA LYS A 158 -2.94 28.40 -9.23
C LYS A 158 -2.77 28.24 -7.73
N ARG A 159 -1.53 28.33 -7.27
CA ARG A 159 -1.19 28.37 -5.86
C ARG A 159 -1.58 29.71 -5.25
N PRO A 160 -2.29 29.74 -4.10
CA PRO A 160 -2.51 30.97 -3.34
C PRO A 160 -1.16 31.54 -2.82
N GLU A 161 -1.04 32.86 -2.77
CA GLU A 161 0.20 33.53 -2.35
C GLU A 161 0.60 33.21 -0.91
N ASP A 162 -0.38 33.00 -0.03
CA ASP A 162 -0.20 32.66 1.39
C ASP A 162 0.08 31.18 1.66
N VAL A 163 0.11 30.34 0.62
CA VAL A 163 0.40 28.91 0.73
C VAL A 163 1.80 28.62 0.22
N GLU A 164 2.62 27.92 1.00
CA GLU A 164 3.97 27.53 0.60
C GLU A 164 3.96 26.57 -0.61
N ARG A 165 5.01 26.68 -1.45
CA ARG A 165 5.22 25.76 -2.59
C ARG A 165 5.49 24.34 -2.08
N GLY A 166 5.14 23.33 -2.88
CA GLY A 166 5.37 21.92 -2.58
C GLY A 166 4.27 21.31 -1.72
N LEU A 167 4.62 20.64 -0.63
CA LEU A 167 3.69 19.80 0.14
C LEU A 167 2.49 20.59 0.71
N GLU A 168 2.66 21.83 1.13
CA GLU A 168 1.55 22.65 1.66
C GLU A 168 0.53 22.95 0.57
N PHE A 169 0.97 23.25 -0.64
CA PHE A 169 0.07 23.43 -1.78
C PHE A 169 -0.55 22.09 -2.23
N ASP A 170 0.22 21.00 -2.28
CA ASP A 170 -0.31 19.69 -2.60
C ASP A 170 -1.39 19.23 -1.60
N ARG A 171 -1.27 19.62 -0.32
CA ARG A 171 -2.32 19.37 0.68
C ARG A 171 -3.63 20.05 0.34
N LYS A 172 -3.59 21.27 -0.20
CA LYS A 172 -4.79 21.98 -0.69
C LYS A 172 -5.41 21.26 -1.89
N LEU A 173 -4.57 20.85 -2.85
CA LEU A 173 -5.01 20.10 -4.01
C LEU A 173 -5.60 18.73 -3.60
N TYR A 174 -5.00 18.07 -2.62
CA TYR A 174 -5.49 16.81 -2.04
C TYR A 174 -6.90 16.97 -1.46
N VAL A 175 -7.14 18.00 -0.65
CA VAL A 175 -8.47 18.29 -0.09
C VAL A 175 -9.50 18.52 -1.21
N ALA A 176 -9.18 19.38 -2.18
CA ALA A 176 -10.07 19.65 -3.32
C ALA A 176 -10.39 18.38 -4.12
N ARG A 177 -9.39 17.52 -4.35
CA ARG A 177 -9.57 16.23 -5.01
C ARG A 177 -10.48 15.29 -4.20
N ARG A 178 -10.26 15.17 -2.89
CA ARG A 178 -11.10 14.29 -2.06
C ARG A 178 -12.54 14.73 -2.01
N VAL A 179 -12.80 16.02 -1.92
CA VAL A 179 -14.17 16.59 -2.02
C VAL A 179 -14.80 16.27 -3.38
N PHE A 180 -14.02 16.38 -4.46
CA PHE A 180 -14.49 16.05 -5.80
C PHE A 180 -14.82 14.55 -5.93
N GLU A 181 -13.91 13.66 -5.51
CA GLU A 181 -14.09 12.20 -5.58
C GLU A 181 -15.32 11.73 -4.78
N GLN A 182 -15.63 12.36 -3.66
CA GLN A 182 -16.85 12.07 -2.87
C GLN A 182 -18.14 12.59 -3.52
N SER A 183 -18.02 13.56 -4.40
CA SER A 183 -19.17 14.21 -5.06
C SER A 183 -19.44 13.66 -6.46
N ASN A 184 -18.53 12.83 -7.01
CA ASN A 184 -18.62 12.36 -8.39
C ASN A 184 -18.04 10.93 -8.55
N ASP A 185 -18.92 9.97 -8.82
CA ASP A 185 -18.58 8.56 -8.99
C ASP A 185 -18.16 8.18 -10.42
N ASN A 186 -18.30 9.09 -11.39
CA ASN A 186 -18.10 8.78 -12.81
C ASN A 186 -16.75 9.24 -13.35
N THR A 187 -15.94 9.92 -12.54
CA THR A 187 -14.65 10.48 -12.95
C THR A 187 -13.54 9.97 -12.06
N TYR A 188 -12.49 9.47 -12.64
CA TYR A 188 -11.30 9.04 -11.91
C TYR A 188 -10.21 10.12 -11.97
N VAL A 189 -9.70 10.53 -10.81
CA VAL A 189 -8.58 11.47 -10.71
C VAL A 189 -7.27 10.68 -10.66
N VAL A 190 -6.55 10.69 -11.76
CA VAL A 190 -5.29 9.95 -11.93
C VAL A 190 -4.21 10.52 -11.02
N SER A 191 -4.02 11.85 -11.07
CA SER A 191 -3.10 12.60 -10.21
C SER A 191 -3.60 14.04 -10.07
N PHE A 192 -3.28 14.70 -8.96
CA PHE A 192 -3.54 16.14 -8.74
C PHE A 192 -2.50 16.68 -7.76
N SER A 193 -1.44 17.28 -8.29
CA SER A 193 -0.25 17.69 -7.52
C SER A 193 0.43 18.90 -8.17
N SER A 194 1.25 19.60 -7.40
CA SER A 194 2.17 20.64 -7.90
C SER A 194 3.56 20.11 -8.23
N ARG A 195 3.81 18.81 -7.98
CA ARG A 195 5.14 18.19 -8.09
C ARG A 195 5.18 17.04 -9.08
N THR A 196 4.15 16.20 -9.11
CA THR A 196 4.09 14.97 -9.92
C THR A 196 2.88 14.91 -10.82
N ILE A 197 3.00 14.14 -11.91
CA ILE A 197 1.91 13.80 -12.80
C ILE A 197 2.06 12.34 -13.25
N VAL A 198 0.91 11.68 -13.46
CA VAL A 198 0.87 10.27 -13.88
C VAL A 198 0.21 10.15 -15.25
N TYR A 199 0.89 9.48 -16.18
CA TYR A 199 0.36 9.02 -17.46
C TYR A 199 0.21 7.51 -17.40
N LYS A 200 -1.00 6.98 -17.57
CA LYS A 200 -1.27 5.54 -17.50
C LYS A 200 -2.49 5.14 -18.31
N GLY A 201 -2.64 3.85 -18.58
CA GLY A 201 -3.81 3.30 -19.27
C GLY A 201 -3.69 1.82 -19.56
N MET A 202 -4.70 1.25 -20.24
CA MET A 202 -4.73 -0.15 -20.64
C MET A 202 -3.86 -0.38 -21.89
N PHE A 203 -2.56 -0.33 -21.71
CA PHE A 203 -1.58 -0.43 -22.80
C PHE A 203 -0.79 -1.74 -22.76
N LEU A 204 -0.30 -2.19 -23.92
CA LEU A 204 0.96 -2.91 -24.02
C LEU A 204 2.12 -1.93 -23.77
N VAL A 205 3.26 -2.43 -23.34
CA VAL A 205 4.40 -1.59 -22.91
C VAL A 205 4.85 -0.57 -23.95
N GLU A 206 4.88 -0.94 -25.21
CA GLU A 206 5.25 -0.07 -26.32
C GLU A 206 4.21 0.98 -26.68
N GLN A 207 2.94 0.78 -26.27
CA GLN A 207 1.85 1.70 -26.62
C GLN A 207 1.85 2.96 -25.76
N LEU A 208 2.39 2.95 -24.53
CA LEU A 208 2.40 4.10 -23.62
C LEU A 208 2.99 5.35 -24.31
N ARG A 209 4.19 5.23 -24.85
CA ARG A 209 4.88 6.29 -25.58
C ARG A 209 4.17 6.68 -26.87
N GLN A 210 3.60 5.70 -27.58
CA GLN A 210 2.92 5.93 -28.86
C GLN A 210 1.57 6.60 -28.70
N PHE A 211 0.91 6.41 -27.55
CA PHE A 211 -0.42 6.94 -27.27
C PHE A 211 -0.39 8.37 -26.72
N PHE A 212 0.47 8.64 -25.74
CA PHE A 212 0.59 9.99 -25.17
C PHE A 212 1.64 10.81 -25.91
N MET A 213 1.18 11.76 -26.74
CA MET A 213 2.06 12.65 -27.52
C MET A 213 2.95 13.52 -26.62
N ASP A 214 2.47 13.87 -25.43
CA ASP A 214 3.22 14.65 -24.43
C ASP A 214 4.57 13.99 -24.07
N LEU A 215 4.61 12.66 -23.99
CA LEU A 215 5.82 11.91 -23.62
C LEU A 215 6.91 11.89 -24.71
N GLN A 216 6.54 12.28 -25.94
CA GLN A 216 7.47 12.38 -27.07
C GLN A 216 8.06 13.77 -27.23
N ASP A 217 7.56 14.77 -26.50
CA ASP A 217 8.03 16.15 -26.63
C ASP A 217 9.38 16.33 -25.91
N PRO A 218 10.45 16.75 -26.61
CA PRO A 218 11.77 16.91 -26.01
C PRO A 218 11.85 17.99 -24.91
N ASP A 219 10.85 18.87 -24.82
CA ASP A 219 10.74 19.84 -23.75
C ASP A 219 10.12 19.25 -22.46
N TYR A 220 9.64 17.99 -22.54
CA TYR A 220 9.19 17.28 -21.34
C TYR A 220 10.39 16.73 -20.58
N GLU A 221 10.83 17.46 -19.56
CA GLU A 221 12.01 17.17 -18.75
C GLU A 221 11.63 16.70 -17.35
N SER A 222 12.32 15.70 -16.82
CA SER A 222 12.17 15.22 -15.44
C SER A 222 13.52 14.77 -14.89
N ALA A 223 13.73 14.93 -13.58
CA ALA A 223 14.85 14.31 -12.88
C ALA A 223 14.45 12.97 -12.22
N ILE A 224 13.15 12.71 -12.10
CA ILE A 224 12.58 11.51 -11.49
C ILE A 224 11.54 10.94 -12.46
N ALA A 225 11.68 9.66 -12.78
CA ALA A 225 10.67 8.92 -13.52
C ALA A 225 10.51 7.53 -12.90
N THR A 226 9.29 7.13 -12.57
CA THR A 226 8.98 5.76 -12.14
C THR A 226 7.99 5.14 -13.11
N VAL A 227 8.21 3.87 -13.47
CA VAL A 227 7.43 3.15 -14.48
C VAL A 227 6.93 1.83 -13.96
N HIS A 228 5.81 1.39 -14.52
CA HIS A 228 5.20 0.12 -14.18
C HIS A 228 4.56 -0.53 -15.41
N SER A 229 4.81 -1.83 -15.58
CA SER A 229 4.03 -2.70 -16.45
C SER A 229 3.28 -3.72 -15.61
N ARG A 230 1.96 -3.75 -15.74
CA ARG A 230 1.08 -4.55 -14.91
C ARG A 230 0.94 -5.97 -15.45
N PHE A 231 0.98 -6.94 -14.53
CA PHE A 231 0.47 -8.28 -14.71
C PHE A 231 -0.65 -8.51 -13.69
N SER A 232 -1.89 -8.60 -14.18
CA SER A 232 -3.07 -8.68 -13.32
C SER A 232 -3.42 -10.14 -13.03
N THR A 233 -3.36 -10.54 -11.77
CA THR A 233 -3.72 -11.90 -11.34
C THR A 233 -5.10 -11.96 -10.69
N ASN A 234 -5.43 -11.00 -9.81
CA ASN A 234 -6.60 -11.05 -8.94
C ASN A 234 -7.67 -10.00 -9.24
N THR A 235 -7.40 -9.05 -10.14
CA THR A 235 -8.34 -7.96 -10.48
C THR A 235 -8.42 -7.77 -11.98
N ASN A 236 -9.62 -7.50 -12.50
CA ASN A 236 -9.80 -7.19 -13.91
C ASN A 236 -9.03 -5.91 -14.29
N PRO A 237 -8.28 -5.91 -15.43
CA PRO A 237 -7.65 -4.72 -15.95
C PRO A 237 -8.67 -3.62 -16.24
N SER A 238 -8.31 -2.37 -15.93
CA SER A 238 -9.05 -1.18 -16.33
C SER A 238 -8.10 0.02 -16.44
N TRP A 239 -8.56 1.10 -17.05
CA TRP A 239 -7.77 2.34 -17.16
C TRP A 239 -7.35 2.87 -15.80
N GLU A 240 -8.27 2.89 -14.82
CA GLU A 240 -8.03 3.40 -13.47
C GLU A 240 -7.06 2.52 -12.68
N ARG A 241 -7.16 1.19 -12.85
CA ARG A 241 -6.34 0.20 -12.13
C ARG A 241 -4.93 0.04 -12.68
N SER A 242 -4.60 0.71 -13.80
CA SER A 242 -3.22 0.79 -14.28
C SER A 242 -2.34 1.53 -13.28
N HIS A 243 -1.06 1.17 -13.21
CA HIS A 243 -0.06 1.85 -12.40
C HIS A 243 0.80 2.79 -13.25
N PRO A 244 1.52 3.76 -12.64
CA PRO A 244 1.63 4.08 -11.22
C PRO A 244 0.34 4.57 -10.57
N ASN A 245 0.29 4.46 -9.23
CA ASN A 245 -0.61 5.25 -8.41
C ASN A 245 -0.01 6.66 -8.20
N ARG A 246 -0.50 7.45 -7.23
CA ARG A 246 -0.04 8.83 -7.05
C ARG A 246 1.33 8.95 -6.40
N PHE A 247 1.69 7.99 -5.54
CA PHE A 247 2.95 7.94 -4.82
C PHE A 247 3.76 6.69 -5.14
N ILE A 248 3.11 5.57 -5.48
CA ILE A 248 3.78 4.27 -5.57
C ILE A 248 3.68 3.60 -6.94
N VAL A 249 4.71 2.83 -7.27
CA VAL A 249 4.68 1.69 -8.17
C VAL A 249 4.90 0.42 -7.36
N HIS A 250 4.12 -0.61 -7.59
CA HIS A 250 4.08 -1.81 -6.76
C HIS A 250 4.10 -3.08 -7.61
N ASN A 251 5.10 -3.91 -7.36
CA ASN A 251 5.15 -5.28 -7.88
C ASN A 251 4.85 -6.25 -6.76
N GLY A 252 3.65 -6.78 -6.71
CA GLY A 252 3.24 -7.75 -5.69
C GLY A 252 1.77 -7.68 -5.34
N GLU A 253 1.46 -8.12 -4.13
CA GLU A 253 0.11 -8.18 -3.55
C GLU A 253 0.17 -7.83 -2.07
N ILE A 254 -0.78 -7.05 -1.58
CA ILE A 254 -0.96 -6.81 -0.15
C ILE A 254 -2.01 -7.81 0.36
N ASN A 255 -1.56 -8.93 0.87
CA ASN A 255 -2.43 -10.01 1.31
C ASN A 255 -3.32 -9.64 2.50
N THR A 256 -2.88 -8.71 3.34
CA THR A 256 -3.61 -8.24 4.53
C THR A 256 -4.60 -7.13 4.24
N ILE A 257 -4.81 -6.76 2.97
CA ILE A 257 -5.53 -5.54 2.55
C ILE A 257 -6.91 -5.36 3.17
N LEU A 258 -7.69 -6.41 3.32
CA LEU A 258 -9.03 -6.32 3.92
C LEU A 258 -8.97 -5.89 5.38
N GLY A 259 -8.07 -6.50 6.16
CA GLY A 259 -7.84 -6.13 7.55
C GLY A 259 -7.24 -4.72 7.69
N ASN A 260 -6.32 -4.34 6.81
CA ASN A 260 -5.73 -3.00 6.80
C ASN A 260 -6.79 -1.92 6.50
N SER A 261 -7.64 -2.15 5.50
CA SER A 261 -8.74 -1.24 5.15
C SER A 261 -9.75 -1.10 6.30
N ASP A 262 -10.20 -2.22 6.88
CA ASP A 262 -11.15 -2.22 8.00
C ASP A 262 -10.58 -1.44 9.22
N LYS A 263 -9.30 -1.68 9.55
CA LYS A 263 -8.64 -0.97 10.67
C LYS A 263 -8.38 0.49 10.37
N MET A 264 -8.09 0.85 9.11
CA MET A 264 -7.93 2.25 8.74
C MET A 264 -9.25 3.00 8.93
N SER A 265 -10.37 2.44 8.45
CA SER A 265 -11.70 3.01 8.68
C SER A 265 -12.05 3.12 10.17
N ALA A 266 -11.73 2.09 10.96
CA ALA A 266 -12.03 2.12 12.40
C ALA A 266 -11.26 3.21 13.16
N ARG A 267 -10.02 3.52 12.74
CA ARG A 267 -9.22 4.55 13.43
C ARG A 267 -9.53 5.98 12.96
N GLU A 268 -10.25 6.15 11.84
CA GLU A 268 -10.64 7.48 11.33
C GLU A 268 -11.42 8.30 12.37
N GLU A 269 -12.22 7.65 13.21
CA GLU A 269 -12.99 8.31 14.28
C GLU A 269 -12.12 8.93 15.37
N ASN A 270 -10.95 8.33 15.65
CA ASN A 270 -10.05 8.74 16.71
C ASN A 270 -8.83 9.54 16.21
N MET A 271 -8.72 9.75 14.90
CA MET A 271 -7.62 10.50 14.32
C MET A 271 -7.89 12.00 14.33
N GLU A 272 -6.86 12.74 14.71
CA GLU A 272 -6.79 14.18 14.53
C GLU A 272 -5.53 14.53 13.75
N SER A 273 -5.66 15.33 12.70
CA SER A 273 -4.51 15.79 11.93
C SER A 273 -4.19 17.25 12.23
N PRO A 274 -3.03 17.54 12.87
CA PRO A 274 -2.61 18.91 13.13
C PRO A 274 -2.46 19.75 11.85
N LYS A 275 -2.20 19.11 10.73
CA LYS A 275 -2.01 19.76 9.41
C LYS A 275 -3.33 19.98 8.67
N LEU A 276 -4.21 19.00 8.63
CA LEU A 276 -5.51 19.11 7.96
C LEU A 276 -6.54 19.88 8.80
N LYS A 277 -6.46 19.80 10.13
CA LYS A 277 -7.36 20.53 11.04
C LYS A 277 -8.84 20.36 10.66
N LYS A 278 -9.54 21.46 10.41
CA LYS A 278 -10.97 21.48 9.99
C LYS A 278 -11.23 20.81 8.65
N GLU A 279 -10.20 20.66 7.79
CA GLU A 279 -10.33 20.01 6.49
C GLU A 279 -10.30 18.47 6.62
N PHE A 280 -9.96 17.94 7.80
CA PHE A 280 -9.82 16.50 8.04
C PHE A 280 -11.07 15.71 7.63
N GLN A 281 -12.25 16.17 8.02
CA GLN A 281 -13.52 15.50 7.69
C GLN A 281 -13.82 15.46 6.18
N LYS A 282 -13.27 16.39 5.40
CA LYS A 282 -13.46 16.45 3.95
C LYS A 282 -12.68 15.35 3.19
N VAL A 283 -11.69 14.77 3.81
CA VAL A 283 -10.82 13.77 3.15
C VAL A 283 -11.20 12.32 3.48
N LEU A 284 -12.16 12.13 4.39
CA LEU A 284 -12.67 10.81 4.78
C LEU A 284 -13.78 10.32 3.81
N PRO A 285 -13.92 9.00 3.62
CA PRO A 285 -13.03 7.94 4.12
C PRO A 285 -11.66 7.97 3.42
N VAL A 286 -10.60 7.57 4.14
CA VAL A 286 -9.23 7.55 3.59
C VAL A 286 -9.14 6.56 2.43
N ILE A 287 -9.67 5.35 2.61
CA ILE A 287 -9.56 4.25 1.66
C ILE A 287 -10.71 4.27 0.66
N ASN A 288 -10.37 4.17 -0.61
CA ASN A 288 -11.34 3.83 -1.66
C ASN A 288 -11.42 2.30 -1.81
N ALA A 289 -12.46 1.70 -1.21
CA ALA A 289 -12.66 0.25 -1.21
C ALA A 289 -12.93 -0.37 -2.61
N ALA A 290 -13.22 0.43 -3.63
CA ALA A 290 -13.36 -0.01 -5.02
C ALA A 290 -12.01 -0.11 -5.75
N GLY A 291 -10.94 0.39 -5.15
CA GLY A 291 -9.57 0.34 -5.68
C GLY A 291 -8.96 -1.06 -5.63
N SER A 292 -7.76 -1.20 -6.23
CA SER A 292 -6.91 -2.37 -6.00
C SER A 292 -6.24 -2.28 -4.62
N ASP A 293 -5.63 -3.38 -4.15
CA ASP A 293 -4.80 -3.41 -2.95
C ASP A 293 -3.73 -2.32 -2.94
N SER A 294 -3.03 -2.18 -4.06
CA SER A 294 -2.02 -1.14 -4.25
C SER A 294 -2.61 0.28 -4.21
N ALA A 295 -3.81 0.48 -4.75
CA ALA A 295 -4.47 1.79 -4.70
C ALA A 295 -4.93 2.12 -3.27
N MET A 296 -5.38 1.13 -2.50
CA MET A 296 -5.72 1.32 -1.09
C MET A 296 -4.47 1.65 -0.25
N LEU A 297 -3.33 0.96 -0.51
CA LEU A 297 -2.05 1.29 0.11
C LEU A 297 -1.62 2.72 -0.22
N ASP A 298 -1.72 3.12 -1.51
CA ASP A 298 -1.41 4.48 -1.96
C ASP A 298 -2.31 5.54 -1.30
N ASN A 299 -3.61 5.25 -1.11
CA ASN A 299 -4.53 6.15 -0.42
C ASN A 299 -4.11 6.37 1.05
N ALA A 300 -3.77 5.31 1.77
CA ALA A 300 -3.31 5.41 3.15
C ALA A 300 -1.98 6.15 3.25
N LEU A 301 -1.03 5.84 2.36
CA LEU A 301 0.27 6.52 2.30
C LEU A 301 0.11 8.02 2.00
N GLU A 302 -0.66 8.36 0.98
CA GLU A 302 -0.96 9.76 0.63
C GLU A 302 -1.58 10.50 1.81
N PHE A 303 -2.57 9.90 2.48
CA PHE A 303 -3.21 10.49 3.65
C PHE A 303 -2.23 10.77 4.80
N LEU A 304 -1.35 9.83 5.13
CA LEU A 304 -0.32 10.01 6.17
C LEU A 304 0.61 11.18 5.82
N VAL A 305 1.07 11.24 4.56
CA VAL A 305 1.95 12.32 4.08
C VAL A 305 1.22 13.67 4.10
N MET A 306 -0.01 13.74 3.60
CA MET A 306 -0.80 14.96 3.60
C MET A 306 -1.19 15.40 5.02
N SER A 307 -1.23 14.48 5.96
CA SER A 307 -1.39 14.76 7.39
C SER A 307 -0.11 15.24 8.08
N GLY A 308 1.03 15.26 7.40
CA GLY A 308 2.28 15.84 7.87
C GLY A 308 3.38 14.83 8.22
N MET A 309 3.16 13.55 7.97
CA MET A 309 4.19 12.53 8.16
C MET A 309 5.20 12.58 7.00
N GLU A 310 6.49 12.42 7.29
CA GLU A 310 7.50 12.28 6.25
C GLU A 310 7.26 10.99 5.44
N LEU A 311 7.35 11.08 4.10
CA LEU A 311 7.05 9.93 3.23
C LEU A 311 7.86 8.67 3.55
N PRO A 312 9.19 8.72 3.82
CA PRO A 312 9.93 7.52 4.21
C PRO A 312 9.45 6.93 5.55
N LEU A 313 9.11 7.78 6.53
CA LEU A 313 8.56 7.32 7.81
C LEU A 313 7.23 6.61 7.62
N ALA A 314 6.32 7.18 6.82
CA ALA A 314 5.02 6.56 6.54
C ALA A 314 5.19 5.17 5.89
N VAL A 315 6.11 5.04 4.94
CA VAL A 315 6.43 3.74 4.31
C VAL A 315 7.01 2.76 5.33
N MET A 316 7.95 3.19 6.19
CA MET A 316 8.58 2.33 7.19
C MET A 316 7.59 1.76 8.21
N ILE A 317 6.58 2.55 8.63
CA ILE A 317 5.59 2.09 9.60
C ILE A 317 4.49 1.23 8.96
N MET A 318 4.16 1.47 7.69
CA MET A 318 3.19 0.65 6.96
C MET A 318 3.79 -0.69 6.52
N ILE A 319 5.06 -0.70 6.13
CA ILE A 319 5.79 -1.88 5.67
C ILE A 319 7.04 -2.09 6.54
N PRO A 320 6.85 -2.44 7.81
CA PRO A 320 7.97 -2.60 8.73
C PRO A 320 8.82 -3.82 8.38
N GLU A 321 10.11 -3.73 8.62
CA GLU A 321 10.99 -4.90 8.59
C GLU A 321 10.71 -5.85 9.77
N PRO A 322 11.17 -7.12 9.72
CA PRO A 322 11.07 -8.05 10.85
C PRO A 322 11.95 -7.54 12.00
N TRP A 323 11.36 -7.01 13.03
CA TRP A 323 12.07 -6.41 14.15
C TRP A 323 11.99 -7.23 15.44
N ALA A 324 10.85 -7.90 15.69
CA ALA A 324 10.57 -8.51 17.00
C ALA A 324 11.59 -9.60 17.39
N ASN A 325 11.89 -10.50 16.45
CA ASN A 325 12.80 -11.64 16.65
C ASN A 325 14.19 -11.42 16.03
N ASN A 326 14.48 -10.23 15.54
CA ASN A 326 15.77 -9.91 14.93
C ASN A 326 16.83 -9.69 16.02
N SER A 327 17.82 -10.60 16.11
CA SER A 327 18.89 -10.54 17.11
C SER A 327 19.97 -9.49 16.80
N ILE A 328 20.08 -9.05 15.55
CA ILE A 328 21.12 -8.12 15.09
C ILE A 328 20.67 -6.66 15.26
N MET A 329 19.36 -6.40 15.17
CA MET A 329 18.80 -5.07 15.26
C MET A 329 19.01 -4.44 16.64
N THR A 330 19.41 -3.16 16.65
CA THR A 330 19.59 -2.38 17.88
C THR A 330 18.28 -2.22 18.66
N GLN A 331 18.36 -2.10 19.99
CA GLN A 331 17.18 -1.93 20.84
C GLN A 331 16.39 -0.68 20.48
N LYS A 332 17.05 0.43 20.15
CA LYS A 332 16.38 1.68 19.72
C LYS A 332 15.51 1.49 18.46
N LYS A 333 16.02 0.77 17.44
CA LYS A 333 15.24 0.45 16.24
C LYS A 333 14.03 -0.45 16.60
N LYS A 334 14.22 -1.43 17.49
CA LYS A 334 13.11 -2.27 17.97
C LYS A 334 12.04 -1.46 18.71
N ASP A 335 12.45 -0.55 19.58
CA ASP A 335 11.55 0.31 20.34
C ASP A 335 10.74 1.23 19.41
N PHE A 336 11.40 1.80 18.39
CA PHE A 336 10.73 2.56 17.34
C PHE A 336 9.63 1.74 16.64
N TYR A 337 9.97 0.56 16.11
CA TYR A 337 8.97 -0.28 15.44
C TYR A 337 7.89 -0.78 16.40
N GLN A 338 8.24 -1.11 17.63
CA GLN A 338 7.26 -1.53 18.64
C GLN A 338 6.28 -0.41 18.99
N TYR A 339 6.76 0.84 19.11
CA TYR A 339 5.90 1.99 19.35
C TYR A 339 4.87 2.15 18.24
N TYR A 340 5.31 2.18 16.97
CA TYR A 340 4.38 2.33 15.85
C TYR A 340 3.48 1.12 15.62
N ALA A 341 3.95 -0.09 15.94
CA ALA A 341 3.14 -1.31 15.85
C ALA A 341 1.93 -1.32 16.80
N THR A 342 1.89 -0.45 17.81
CA THR A 342 0.70 -0.27 18.66
C THR A 342 -0.43 0.49 17.96
N MET A 343 -0.13 1.24 16.90
CA MET A 343 -1.05 2.14 16.21
C MET A 343 -1.29 1.74 14.75
N MET A 344 -0.31 1.10 14.10
CA MET A 344 -0.37 0.69 12.70
C MET A 344 0.02 -0.77 12.56
N GLU A 345 -0.87 -1.56 12.02
CA GLU A 345 -0.58 -2.94 11.63
C GLU A 345 0.25 -2.97 10.33
N PRO A 346 1.09 -3.99 10.13
CA PRO A 346 1.81 -4.16 8.88
C PRO A 346 0.86 -4.33 7.69
N TRP A 347 1.16 -3.66 6.58
CA TRP A 347 0.58 -3.90 5.27
C TRP A 347 1.46 -4.94 4.59
N ASP A 348 1.05 -6.19 4.63
CA ASP A 348 1.90 -7.34 4.38
C ASP A 348 1.48 -8.15 3.16
N GLY A 349 2.47 -8.66 2.47
CA GLY A 349 2.38 -9.46 1.26
C GLY A 349 3.70 -9.39 0.49
N PRO A 350 3.89 -10.22 -0.55
CA PRO A 350 5.09 -10.17 -1.38
C PRO A 350 5.09 -8.86 -2.17
N ALA A 351 6.06 -7.99 -1.93
CA ALA A 351 6.09 -6.66 -2.53
C ALA A 351 7.50 -6.14 -2.81
N SER A 352 7.63 -5.47 -3.95
CA SER A 352 8.68 -4.51 -4.22
C SER A 352 8.02 -3.19 -4.60
N ILE A 353 8.26 -2.15 -3.81
CA ILE A 353 7.59 -0.87 -3.94
C ILE A 353 8.63 0.21 -4.16
N VAL A 354 8.43 1.02 -5.20
CA VAL A 354 9.12 2.29 -5.37
C VAL A 354 8.11 3.41 -5.12
N PHE A 355 8.50 4.39 -4.35
CA PHE A 355 7.64 5.51 -3.98
C PHE A 355 8.31 6.85 -4.27
N SER A 356 7.52 7.84 -4.62
CA SER A 356 8.00 9.21 -4.87
C SER A 356 6.89 10.22 -4.65
N ASP A 357 7.26 11.37 -4.14
CA ASP A 357 6.41 12.56 -4.07
C ASP A 357 6.87 13.68 -5.03
N GLY A 358 7.83 13.38 -5.91
CA GLY A 358 8.43 14.31 -6.85
C GLY A 358 9.66 15.06 -6.34
N ASP A 359 9.93 15.06 -5.03
CA ASP A 359 11.12 15.62 -4.42
C ASP A 359 12.08 14.55 -3.92
N LEU A 360 11.57 13.39 -3.60
CA LEU A 360 12.34 12.22 -3.21
C LEU A 360 11.85 10.97 -3.93
N VAL A 361 12.74 9.99 -4.02
CA VAL A 361 12.43 8.62 -4.45
C VAL A 361 12.97 7.66 -3.41
N GLY A 362 12.19 6.67 -3.07
CA GLY A 362 12.63 5.56 -2.23
C GLY A 362 12.16 4.23 -2.77
N ALA A 363 12.76 3.16 -2.28
CA ALA A 363 12.34 1.81 -2.57
C ALA A 363 12.33 0.98 -1.28
N VAL A 364 11.39 0.07 -1.19
CA VAL A 364 11.27 -0.86 -0.07
C VAL A 364 10.82 -2.23 -0.58
N LEU A 365 11.37 -3.28 0.00
CA LEU A 365 10.90 -4.64 -0.18
C LEU A 365 9.93 -5.01 0.95
N ASP A 366 9.11 -6.02 0.69
CA ASP A 366 8.26 -6.61 1.72
C ASP A 366 9.08 -7.18 2.88
N ARG A 367 8.41 -7.46 3.99
CA ARG A 367 9.01 -8.01 5.21
C ARG A 367 9.81 -9.29 4.98
N ASN A 368 9.43 -10.08 3.99
CA ASN A 368 10.08 -11.35 3.64
C ASN A 368 11.15 -11.19 2.55
N GLY A 369 11.16 -10.06 1.82
CA GLY A 369 12.04 -9.82 0.69
C GLY A 369 11.80 -10.81 -0.46
N LEU A 370 10.53 -11.12 -0.75
CA LEU A 370 10.15 -12.14 -1.75
C LEU A 370 10.30 -11.64 -3.18
N ARG A 371 10.05 -10.34 -3.41
CA ARG A 371 10.19 -9.74 -4.73
C ARG A 371 11.58 -9.14 -4.91
N PRO A 372 12.36 -9.57 -5.93
CA PRO A 372 13.69 -9.01 -6.16
C PRO A 372 13.61 -7.60 -6.77
N SER A 373 14.60 -6.79 -6.44
CA SER A 373 14.87 -5.52 -7.09
C SER A 373 16.37 -5.33 -7.28
N ARG A 374 16.76 -4.56 -8.28
CA ARG A 374 18.15 -4.27 -8.62
C ARG A 374 18.33 -2.79 -8.85
N TYR A 375 19.44 -2.21 -8.39
CA TYR A 375 19.76 -0.86 -8.78
C TYR A 375 21.24 -0.67 -9.11
N TYR A 376 21.49 0.33 -9.95
CA TYR A 376 22.81 0.81 -10.32
C TYR A 376 22.92 2.31 -10.04
N VAL A 377 24.11 2.73 -9.64
CA VAL A 377 24.49 4.15 -9.61
C VAL A 377 25.60 4.33 -10.61
N THR A 378 25.49 5.34 -11.46
CA THR A 378 26.46 5.66 -12.50
C THR A 378 27.31 6.87 -12.12
N ASP A 379 28.45 7.05 -12.78
CA ASP A 379 29.41 8.16 -12.56
C ASP A 379 28.86 9.51 -13.05
N ASP A 380 27.83 9.51 -13.88
CA ASP A 380 27.06 10.67 -14.33
C ASP A 380 25.82 10.96 -13.46
N ASP A 381 25.84 10.49 -12.23
CA ASP A 381 24.83 10.75 -11.20
C ASP A 381 23.42 10.21 -11.47
N TYR A 382 23.29 9.14 -12.26
CA TYR A 382 22.02 8.46 -12.38
C TYR A 382 21.90 7.27 -11.44
N LEU A 383 20.73 7.10 -10.87
CA LEU A 383 20.29 5.86 -10.27
C LEU A 383 19.24 5.23 -11.16
N ILE A 384 19.45 3.96 -11.49
CA ILE A 384 18.53 3.14 -12.26
C ILE A 384 18.15 1.94 -11.41
N LEU A 385 16.87 1.82 -11.08
CA LEU A 385 16.29 0.71 -10.32
C LEU A 385 15.31 -0.04 -11.21
N SER A 386 15.29 -1.37 -11.11
CA SER A 386 14.31 -2.20 -11.81
C SER A 386 14.13 -3.56 -11.17
N SER A 387 13.03 -4.24 -11.54
CA SER A 387 12.75 -5.62 -11.15
C SER A 387 13.86 -6.60 -11.54
N GLU A 388 14.60 -6.32 -12.60
CA GLU A 388 15.70 -7.16 -13.09
C GLU A 388 16.81 -6.34 -13.72
N VAL A 389 17.95 -6.97 -13.95
CA VAL A 389 19.12 -6.36 -14.60
C VAL A 389 19.00 -6.33 -16.12
N GLY A 390 19.76 -5.45 -16.77
CA GLY A 390 19.83 -5.40 -18.24
C GLY A 390 18.67 -4.65 -18.90
N VAL A 391 17.85 -3.95 -18.13
CA VAL A 391 16.72 -3.13 -18.64
C VAL A 391 17.15 -1.90 -19.41
N LEU A 392 18.38 -1.43 -19.20
CA LEU A 392 19.05 -0.40 -20.00
C LEU A 392 20.46 -0.88 -20.34
N GLU A 393 20.93 -0.53 -21.54
CA GLU A 393 22.33 -0.70 -21.92
C GLU A 393 23.16 0.39 -21.25
N ILE A 394 23.86 0.02 -20.18
CA ILE A 394 24.75 0.91 -19.44
C ILE A 394 26.18 0.39 -19.63
N ASP A 395 27.10 1.28 -20.01
CA ASP A 395 28.51 0.94 -20.08
C ASP A 395 28.98 0.49 -18.68
N PRO A 396 29.50 -0.75 -18.54
CA PRO A 396 29.94 -1.26 -17.23
C PRO A 396 30.99 -0.38 -16.54
N THR A 397 31.77 0.40 -17.30
CA THR A 397 32.78 1.31 -16.78
C THR A 397 32.20 2.53 -16.07
N LYS A 398 30.96 2.90 -16.41
CA LYS A 398 30.23 3.99 -15.76
C LYS A 398 29.54 3.60 -14.45
N ILE A 399 29.44 2.31 -14.15
CA ILE A 399 28.72 1.84 -12.95
C ILE A 399 29.63 1.95 -11.73
N VAL A 400 29.32 2.90 -10.85
CA VAL A 400 30.04 3.15 -9.59
C VAL A 400 29.56 2.21 -8.48
N LYS A 401 28.26 1.95 -8.41
CA LYS A 401 27.64 1.06 -7.41
C LYS A 401 26.63 0.14 -8.06
N ARG A 402 26.73 -1.15 -7.74
CA ARG A 402 25.79 -2.19 -8.20
C ARG A 402 25.32 -2.97 -7.00
N ILE A 403 24.01 -2.96 -6.74
CA ILE A 403 23.42 -3.66 -5.62
C ILE A 403 22.24 -4.52 -6.08
N VAL A 404 22.26 -5.75 -5.57
CA VAL A 404 21.08 -6.58 -5.48
C VAL A 404 20.32 -6.05 -4.27
N SER A 405 19.15 -5.47 -4.45
CA SER A 405 18.36 -5.05 -3.32
C SER A 405 17.96 -6.29 -2.52
N VAL A 406 18.73 -6.58 -1.47
CA VAL A 406 18.25 -7.33 -0.33
C VAL A 406 17.59 -6.31 0.59
N ARG A 407 16.69 -6.72 1.43
CA ARG A 407 15.92 -5.84 2.30
C ARG A 407 16.81 -4.89 3.14
N GLU A 408 18.01 -5.32 3.49
CA GLU A 408 18.99 -4.57 4.29
C GLU A 408 19.73 -3.48 3.49
N ASP A 409 19.68 -3.53 2.15
CA ASP A 409 20.42 -2.64 1.25
C ASP A 409 19.50 -1.81 0.32
N ALA A 410 18.19 -1.82 0.53
CA ALA A 410 17.27 -1.03 -0.28
C ALA A 410 17.51 0.47 -0.01
N PRO A 411 17.83 1.28 -1.04
CA PRO A 411 18.04 2.71 -0.83
C PRO A 411 16.71 3.33 -0.38
N CYS A 412 16.63 3.66 0.88
CA CYS A 412 15.47 4.28 1.47
C CYS A 412 15.56 5.80 1.39
N GLY A 413 15.35 6.34 0.20
CA GLY A 413 15.16 7.76 0.01
C GLY A 413 16.31 8.52 -0.65
N TYR A 414 15.95 9.31 -1.63
CA TYR A 414 16.74 10.37 -2.24
C TYR A 414 16.12 11.69 -1.85
N CYS A 415 16.63 12.31 -0.82
CA CYS A 415 16.28 13.67 -0.46
C CYS A 415 17.43 14.60 -0.86
N CYS A 416 17.12 15.66 -1.60
CA CYS A 416 17.99 16.82 -1.75
C CYS A 416 19.43 16.50 -2.23
N ARG A 417 19.58 15.85 -3.37
CA ARG A 417 20.88 15.62 -4.04
C ARG A 417 21.84 14.64 -3.34
N LYS A 418 21.32 13.75 -2.50
CA LYS A 418 22.12 12.75 -1.76
C LYS A 418 21.36 11.41 -1.73
N ILE A 419 22.11 10.32 -1.87
CA ILE A 419 21.65 8.98 -1.50
C ILE A 419 21.71 8.87 0.02
N ILE A 420 20.61 8.49 0.66
CA ILE A 420 20.57 8.19 2.09
C ILE A 420 20.58 6.67 2.23
N ASP A 421 21.51 6.18 3.02
CA ASP A 421 21.61 4.76 3.35
C ASP A 421 20.44 4.33 4.24
N ASP A 422 20.02 3.07 4.11
CA ASP A 422 18.90 2.52 4.87
C ASP A 422 19.12 2.58 6.39
N ASP A 423 20.32 2.22 6.84
CA ASP A 423 20.67 2.29 8.26
C ASP A 423 20.69 3.74 8.77
N GLU A 424 21.30 4.68 8.01
CA GLU A 424 21.31 6.12 8.35
C GLU A 424 19.87 6.64 8.53
N LEU A 425 18.96 6.27 7.64
CA LEU A 425 17.57 6.71 7.69
C LEU A 425 16.82 6.13 8.89
N LYS A 426 16.95 4.83 9.12
CA LYS A 426 16.30 4.13 10.23
C LYS A 426 16.81 4.60 11.59
N GLU A 427 18.11 4.83 11.73
CA GLU A 427 18.70 5.41 12.94
C GLU A 427 18.18 6.81 13.21
N ARG A 428 18.10 7.66 12.20
CA ARG A 428 17.54 9.01 12.31
C ARG A 428 16.13 9.01 12.90
N TYR A 429 15.26 8.09 12.45
CA TYR A 429 13.90 8.00 12.98
C TYR A 429 13.85 7.32 14.34
N ALA A 430 14.67 6.32 14.60
CA ALA A 430 14.74 5.65 15.89
C ALA A 430 15.28 6.56 17.01
N ASP A 431 16.13 7.55 16.66
CA ASP A 431 16.68 8.52 17.60
C ASP A 431 15.81 9.78 17.79
N LYS A 432 14.70 9.90 17.04
CA LYS A 432 13.84 11.09 17.07
C LYS A 432 13.14 11.29 18.41
N GLN A 433 12.74 10.19 19.07
CA GLN A 433 12.04 10.20 20.33
C GLN A 433 12.54 9.08 21.25
N PRO A 434 12.34 9.19 22.57
CA PRO A 434 12.72 8.16 23.54
C PRO A 434 11.67 7.04 23.60
N TYR A 435 11.44 6.34 22.48
CA TYR A 435 10.37 5.35 22.35
C TYR A 435 10.45 4.24 23.40
N GLY A 436 11.66 3.79 23.77
CA GLY A 436 11.85 2.77 24.81
C GLY A 436 11.32 3.21 26.17
N GLU A 437 11.61 4.47 26.57
CA GLU A 437 11.10 5.03 27.82
C GLU A 437 9.57 5.16 27.84
N TRP A 438 8.98 5.50 26.66
CA TRP A 438 7.53 5.58 26.52
C TRP A 438 6.87 4.20 26.64
N ILE A 439 7.44 3.20 25.97
CA ILE A 439 6.99 1.81 26.06
C ILE A 439 7.07 1.28 27.49
N ASP A 440 8.21 1.46 28.15
CA ASP A 440 8.42 1.00 29.52
C ASP A 440 7.43 1.64 30.52
N ARG A 441 7.05 2.88 30.26
CA ARG A 441 6.15 3.64 31.13
C ARG A 441 4.66 3.30 30.94
N TYR A 442 4.23 3.11 29.69
CA TYR A 442 2.80 3.04 29.35
C TYR A 442 2.30 1.66 28.92
N MET A 443 3.18 0.84 28.33
CA MET A 443 2.78 -0.49 27.85
C MET A 443 2.70 -1.49 29.00
N VAL A 444 1.60 -2.22 29.07
CA VAL A 444 1.42 -3.31 30.03
C VAL A 444 1.67 -4.64 29.33
N ASN A 445 2.55 -5.47 29.90
CA ASN A 445 2.78 -6.81 29.37
C ASN A 445 1.94 -7.83 30.16
N LEU A 446 1.18 -8.68 29.47
CA LEU A 446 0.37 -9.74 30.09
C LEU A 446 1.20 -10.67 30.96
N LYS A 447 2.43 -10.98 30.54
CA LYS A 447 3.35 -11.88 31.30
C LYS A 447 3.69 -11.32 32.69
N ASP A 448 3.76 -9.99 32.84
CA ASP A 448 4.19 -9.31 34.08
C ASP A 448 3.02 -9.09 35.05
N LEU A 449 1.79 -9.32 34.62
CA LEU A 449 0.62 -9.22 35.48
C LEU A 449 0.59 -10.35 36.50
N LYS A 450 0.24 -9.99 37.72
CA LYS A 450 0.07 -10.94 38.82
C LYS A 450 -1.05 -11.93 38.53
N ILE A 451 -0.82 -13.20 38.85
CA ILE A 451 -1.85 -14.22 38.77
C ILE A 451 -2.89 -13.93 39.86
N PRO A 452 -4.17 -13.74 39.52
CA PRO A 452 -5.22 -13.51 40.51
C PRO A 452 -5.37 -14.74 41.42
N ASN A 453 -5.59 -14.50 42.70
CA ASN A 453 -5.89 -15.58 43.65
C ASN A 453 -7.35 -16.04 43.48
N GLN A 454 -7.63 -16.64 42.34
CA GLN A 454 -8.92 -17.19 41.96
C GLN A 454 -8.76 -18.66 41.55
N ARG A 455 -9.71 -19.48 41.99
CA ARG A 455 -9.70 -20.90 41.63
C ARG A 455 -10.11 -21.06 40.17
N VAL A 456 -9.29 -21.76 39.38
CA VAL A 456 -9.68 -22.17 38.02
C VAL A 456 -10.80 -23.21 38.16
N PRO A 457 -11.91 -23.06 37.41
CA PRO A 457 -12.99 -24.08 37.45
C PRO A 457 -12.45 -25.43 36.96
N GLU A 458 -12.67 -26.45 37.75
CA GLU A 458 -12.45 -27.84 37.35
C GLU A 458 -13.78 -28.44 36.90
N TYR A 459 -13.79 -29.04 35.74
CA TYR A 459 -15.00 -29.63 35.17
C TYR A 459 -14.95 -31.15 35.29
N THR A 460 -16.07 -31.76 35.65
CA THR A 460 -16.27 -33.20 35.56
C THR A 460 -16.17 -33.66 34.11
N LYS A 461 -16.03 -34.97 33.91
CA LYS A 461 -16.01 -35.56 32.56
C LYS A 461 -17.28 -35.23 31.78
N GLU A 462 -18.41 -35.33 32.43
CA GLU A 462 -19.75 -35.09 31.85
C GLU A 462 -19.95 -33.61 31.49
N GLU A 463 -19.52 -32.72 32.35
CA GLU A 463 -19.56 -31.27 32.08
C GLU A 463 -18.65 -30.92 30.91
N ARG A 464 -17.45 -31.47 30.85
CA ARG A 464 -16.50 -31.26 29.74
C ARG A 464 -17.08 -31.77 28.41
N GLN A 465 -17.67 -32.97 28.39
CA GLN A 465 -18.34 -33.50 27.20
C GLN A 465 -19.51 -32.64 26.74
N ARG A 466 -20.31 -32.11 27.68
CA ARG A 466 -21.40 -31.20 27.38
C ARG A 466 -20.91 -29.90 26.77
N MET A 467 -19.83 -29.34 27.32
CA MET A 467 -19.19 -28.14 26.78
C MET A 467 -18.61 -28.39 25.39
N GLN A 468 -17.90 -29.51 25.19
CA GLN A 468 -17.36 -29.87 23.87
C GLN A 468 -18.45 -29.93 22.81
N ARG A 469 -19.59 -30.54 23.15
CA ARG A 469 -20.77 -30.58 22.24
C ARG A 469 -21.38 -29.19 22.02
N ALA A 470 -21.47 -28.38 23.06
CA ALA A 470 -22.00 -27.03 22.96
C ALA A 470 -21.12 -26.11 22.06
N PHE A 471 -19.81 -26.33 22.06
CA PHE A 471 -18.84 -25.63 21.22
C PHE A 471 -18.58 -26.30 19.86
N GLY A 472 -19.35 -27.36 19.52
CA GLY A 472 -19.29 -27.98 18.19
C GLY A 472 -18.06 -28.86 17.94
N TYR A 473 -17.33 -29.29 18.98
CA TYR A 473 -16.22 -30.25 18.81
C TYR A 473 -16.75 -31.61 18.39
N THR A 474 -16.23 -32.14 17.29
CA THR A 474 -16.50 -33.48 16.81
C THR A 474 -15.48 -34.49 17.36
N TYR A 475 -15.75 -35.77 17.16
CA TYR A 475 -14.78 -36.84 17.49
C TYR A 475 -13.50 -36.68 16.69
N GLU A 476 -13.60 -36.34 15.42
CA GLU A 476 -12.48 -36.09 14.51
C GLU A 476 -11.65 -34.88 14.99
N SER A 477 -12.29 -33.79 15.38
CA SER A 477 -11.60 -32.60 15.95
C SER A 477 -10.74 -32.97 17.15
N LEU A 478 -11.27 -33.85 18.02
CA LEU A 478 -10.55 -34.28 19.23
C LEU A 478 -9.44 -35.29 18.92
N LYS A 479 -9.73 -36.29 18.06
CA LYS A 479 -8.83 -37.42 17.79
C LYS A 479 -7.72 -37.04 16.79
N ASP A 480 -8.09 -36.39 15.70
CA ASP A 480 -7.20 -36.23 14.55
C ASP A 480 -6.49 -34.86 14.56
N SER A 481 -7.01 -33.86 15.29
CA SER A 481 -6.39 -32.55 15.42
C SER A 481 -5.79 -32.32 16.83
N ILE A 482 -6.63 -32.30 17.86
CA ILE A 482 -6.20 -31.89 19.22
C ILE A 482 -5.28 -32.92 19.86
N LEU A 483 -5.61 -34.22 19.74
CA LEU A 483 -4.82 -35.28 20.36
C LEU A 483 -3.37 -35.39 19.84
N PRO A 484 -3.11 -35.31 18.51
CA PRO A 484 -1.74 -35.25 18.01
C PRO A 484 -0.94 -34.04 18.52
N MET A 485 -1.56 -32.86 18.52
CA MET A 485 -0.94 -31.65 19.05
C MET A 485 -0.60 -31.80 20.54
N ALA A 486 -1.53 -32.33 21.34
CA ALA A 486 -1.32 -32.54 22.78
C ALA A 486 -0.25 -33.58 23.09
N LYS A 487 -0.11 -34.65 22.29
CA LYS A 487 0.84 -35.73 22.51
C LYS A 487 2.25 -35.44 21.96
N ASN A 488 2.31 -34.85 20.77
CA ASN A 488 3.52 -34.80 19.98
C ASN A 488 4.06 -33.36 19.80
N GLY A 489 3.27 -32.33 20.18
CA GLY A 489 3.63 -30.93 19.95
C GLY A 489 3.65 -30.52 18.47
N VAL A 490 2.99 -31.30 17.60
CA VAL A 490 2.93 -31.08 16.16
C VAL A 490 1.48 -31.13 15.69
N GLU A 491 1.19 -30.44 14.61
CA GLU A 491 -0.11 -30.47 13.98
C GLU A 491 -0.43 -31.85 13.40
N GLY A 492 -1.68 -32.29 13.49
CA GLY A 492 -2.13 -33.56 12.92
C GLY A 492 -2.14 -33.51 11.38
N THR A 493 -1.80 -34.62 10.73
CA THR A 493 -1.93 -34.75 9.28
C THR A 493 -3.40 -34.86 8.90
N ALA A 494 -3.89 -33.97 8.03
CA ALA A 494 -5.26 -33.95 7.56
C ALA A 494 -5.34 -33.50 6.09
N ALA A 495 -6.47 -33.80 5.44
CA ALA A 495 -6.74 -33.24 4.12
C ALA A 495 -6.96 -31.73 4.20
N MET A 496 -6.54 -31.01 3.17
CA MET A 496 -6.81 -29.58 3.03
C MET A 496 -8.29 -29.34 2.74
N GLY A 497 -8.83 -28.28 3.34
CA GLY A 497 -10.22 -27.89 3.15
C GLY A 497 -11.16 -28.34 4.26
N THR A 498 -12.42 -27.99 4.14
CA THR A 498 -13.47 -28.35 5.11
C THR A 498 -14.77 -28.64 4.41
N ASP A 499 -15.42 -29.74 4.79
CA ASP A 499 -16.76 -30.11 4.33
C ASP A 499 -17.85 -29.56 5.26
N THR A 500 -17.48 -28.83 6.30
CA THR A 500 -18.44 -28.26 7.25
C THR A 500 -19.31 -27.21 6.53
N PRO A 501 -20.63 -27.34 6.53
CA PRO A 501 -21.51 -26.33 5.96
C PRO A 501 -21.31 -24.97 6.61
N LEU A 502 -21.52 -23.90 5.85
CA LEU A 502 -21.56 -22.55 6.42
C LEU A 502 -22.60 -22.51 7.55
N ALA A 503 -22.28 -21.86 8.66
CA ALA A 503 -23.14 -21.78 9.84
C ALA A 503 -24.56 -21.29 9.48
N ALA A 504 -24.69 -20.33 8.56
CA ALA A 504 -25.97 -19.82 8.08
C ALA A 504 -26.81 -20.85 7.31
N LEU A 505 -26.18 -21.89 6.74
CA LEU A 505 -26.83 -22.98 5.99
C LEU A 505 -26.95 -24.26 6.80
N SER A 506 -26.40 -24.31 8.00
CA SER A 506 -26.44 -25.47 8.89
C SER A 506 -27.80 -25.58 9.55
N GLY A 507 -28.35 -26.81 9.61
CA GLY A 507 -29.52 -27.13 10.43
C GLY A 507 -29.19 -27.26 11.92
N ASN A 508 -27.94 -27.25 12.29
CA ASN A 508 -27.46 -27.34 13.67
C ASN A 508 -27.33 -25.96 14.31
N ARG A 509 -27.31 -25.93 15.63
CA ARG A 509 -27.02 -24.71 16.38
C ARG A 509 -25.50 -24.52 16.39
N GLU A 510 -25.06 -23.50 15.71
CA GLU A 510 -23.65 -23.14 15.64
C GLU A 510 -23.27 -22.06 16.67
N PRO A 511 -22.04 -22.06 17.19
CA PRO A 511 -21.52 -20.94 17.98
C PRO A 511 -21.58 -19.64 17.18
N LEU A 512 -21.83 -18.52 17.88
CA LEU A 512 -22.01 -17.21 17.25
C LEU A 512 -20.85 -16.84 16.30
N PHE A 513 -19.62 -17.09 16.70
CA PHE A 513 -18.44 -16.74 15.90
C PHE A 513 -18.34 -17.53 14.58
N ASN A 514 -19.02 -18.68 14.42
CA ASN A 514 -19.06 -19.41 13.15
C ASN A 514 -19.90 -18.71 12.07
N TYR A 515 -20.71 -17.73 12.45
CA TYR A 515 -21.48 -16.90 11.50
C TYR A 515 -20.68 -15.73 10.93
N PHE A 516 -19.51 -15.41 11.49
CA PHE A 516 -18.67 -14.32 11.02
C PHE A 516 -17.61 -14.83 10.05
N LYS A 517 -17.36 -14.03 9.02
CA LYS A 517 -16.26 -14.29 8.08
C LYS A 517 -14.94 -13.86 8.68
N GLN A 518 -13.95 -14.73 8.66
CA GLN A 518 -12.60 -14.39 9.05
C GLN A 518 -11.95 -13.45 8.03
N ARG A 519 -11.22 -12.47 8.52
CA ARG A 519 -10.54 -11.42 7.76
C ARG A 519 -9.03 -11.54 7.91
N PHE A 520 -8.46 -12.69 7.62
CA PHE A 520 -7.02 -12.87 7.62
C PHE A 520 -6.46 -13.07 6.22
N ALA A 521 -5.15 -12.83 6.09
CA ALA A 521 -4.43 -12.95 4.84
C ALA A 521 -4.52 -14.36 4.26
N GLN A 522 -4.71 -14.42 2.94
CA GLN A 522 -4.51 -15.66 2.18
C GLN A 522 -3.19 -15.55 1.43
N VAL A 523 -2.30 -16.50 1.65
CA VAL A 523 -1.01 -16.53 0.99
C VAL A 523 -1.14 -17.30 -0.32
N THR A 524 -0.92 -16.62 -1.43
CA THR A 524 -0.91 -17.20 -2.78
C THR A 524 0.49 -17.63 -3.23
N ASN A 525 1.52 -17.21 -2.51
CA ASN A 525 2.92 -17.49 -2.80
C ASN A 525 3.40 -18.75 -2.09
N PRO A 526 4.51 -19.35 -2.54
CA PRO A 526 5.12 -20.48 -1.86
C PRO A 526 5.38 -20.19 -0.39
N PRO A 527 5.23 -21.16 0.51
CA PRO A 527 5.55 -20.98 1.92
C PRO A 527 7.04 -20.68 2.08
N ILE A 528 7.36 -19.85 3.07
CA ILE A 528 8.73 -19.61 3.50
C ILE A 528 9.21 -20.80 4.33
N ASP A 529 10.53 -21.01 4.41
CA ASP A 529 11.10 -22.03 5.27
C ASP A 529 10.91 -21.69 6.76
N SER A 530 10.91 -22.71 7.62
CA SER A 530 10.61 -22.56 9.05
C SER A 530 11.64 -21.72 9.82
N ILE A 531 12.88 -21.66 9.37
CA ILE A 531 13.94 -20.85 10.01
C ILE A 531 13.68 -19.37 9.73
N ARG A 532 13.38 -19.04 8.48
CA ARG A 532 13.03 -17.67 8.08
C ARG A 532 11.72 -17.23 8.70
N GLU A 533 10.73 -18.11 8.76
CA GLU A 533 9.43 -17.84 9.38
C GLU A 533 9.57 -17.42 10.84
N GLU A 534 10.45 -18.04 11.61
CA GLU A 534 10.74 -17.68 13.01
C GLU A 534 11.19 -16.23 13.16
N VAL A 535 11.99 -15.73 12.21
CA VAL A 535 12.48 -14.35 12.22
C VAL A 535 11.41 -13.37 11.79
N VAL A 536 10.68 -13.66 10.70
CA VAL A 536 9.81 -12.67 10.05
C VAL A 536 8.38 -12.66 10.57
N THR A 537 7.91 -13.73 11.19
CA THR A 537 6.54 -13.85 11.71
C THR A 537 6.49 -13.46 13.18
N SER A 538 5.46 -12.70 13.55
CA SER A 538 5.17 -12.36 14.95
C SER A 538 3.73 -12.69 15.28
N THR A 539 3.52 -13.32 16.45
CA THR A 539 2.19 -13.59 17.03
C THR A 539 1.80 -12.55 18.08
N THR A 540 2.63 -11.54 18.28
CA THR A 540 2.37 -10.46 19.26
C THR A 540 1.17 -9.62 18.85
N LEU A 541 0.29 -9.36 19.82
CA LEU A 541 -0.86 -8.49 19.65
C LEU A 541 -0.83 -7.36 20.68
N TYR A 542 -1.43 -6.24 20.31
CA TYR A 542 -1.63 -5.09 21.18
C TYR A 542 -3.14 -4.85 21.35
N ILE A 543 -3.61 -4.83 22.59
CA ILE A 543 -5.03 -4.69 22.93
C ILE A 543 -5.21 -3.42 23.75
N GLY A 544 -6.15 -2.60 23.33
CA GLY A 544 -6.46 -1.31 23.96
C GLY A 544 -6.89 -0.30 22.90
N GLU A 545 -7.02 0.93 23.31
CA GLU A 545 -7.32 2.04 22.41
C GLU A 545 -6.10 2.31 21.51
N ALA A 546 -6.32 2.31 20.21
CA ALA A 546 -5.28 2.71 19.26
C ALA A 546 -5.01 4.22 19.39
N GLY A 547 -3.75 4.59 19.58
CA GLY A 547 -3.33 5.98 19.59
C GLY A 547 -3.47 6.67 18.24
N ASN A 548 -3.34 7.99 18.22
CA ASN A 548 -3.32 8.76 16.99
C ASN A 548 -1.94 8.65 16.30
N VAL A 549 -1.87 7.89 15.22
CA VAL A 549 -0.63 7.67 14.45
C VAL A 549 -0.06 8.96 13.82
N LEU A 550 -0.88 9.99 13.66
CA LEU A 550 -0.50 11.28 13.08
C LEU A 550 0.22 12.20 14.06
N GLU A 551 0.31 11.81 15.32
CA GLU A 551 0.92 12.62 16.37
C GLU A 551 1.73 11.74 17.32
N GLU A 552 3.04 12.01 17.43
CA GLU A 552 3.92 11.26 18.32
C GLU A 552 3.71 11.68 19.78
N LYS A 553 3.01 10.84 20.57
CA LYS A 553 2.76 11.04 21.99
C LYS A 553 3.13 9.79 22.80
N PRO A 554 3.64 9.97 24.03
CA PRO A 554 3.96 8.82 24.90
C PRO A 554 2.76 7.91 25.18
N GLU A 555 1.58 8.50 25.34
CA GLU A 555 0.34 7.79 25.66
C GLU A 555 -0.17 6.87 24.54
N ASN A 556 0.26 7.08 23.30
CA ASN A 556 -0.15 6.27 22.16
C ASN A 556 0.21 4.78 22.33
N CYS A 557 1.23 4.46 23.12
CA CYS A 557 1.61 3.07 23.39
C CYS A 557 1.00 2.49 24.69
N ARG A 558 -0.06 3.11 25.22
CA ARG A 558 -0.80 2.61 26.40
C ARG A 558 -1.71 1.44 25.99
N VAL A 559 -1.12 0.29 25.78
CA VAL A 559 -1.79 -0.93 25.32
C VAL A 559 -1.33 -2.13 26.16
N LEU A 560 -2.16 -3.17 26.17
CA LEU A 560 -1.78 -4.49 26.71
C LEU A 560 -1.10 -5.31 25.64
N LYS A 561 0.18 -5.63 25.83
CA LYS A 561 0.94 -6.52 24.95
C LYS A 561 0.71 -7.97 25.36
N ILE A 562 0.29 -8.79 24.39
CA ILE A 562 0.21 -10.24 24.52
C ILE A 562 1.08 -10.89 23.45
N ASN A 563 1.83 -11.92 23.81
CA ASN A 563 2.81 -12.53 22.91
C ASN A 563 2.19 -13.59 21.98
N ASN A 564 0.96 -14.02 22.27
CA ASN A 564 0.28 -15.08 21.52
C ASN A 564 -1.24 -14.86 21.60
N PRO A 565 -1.99 -14.96 20.49
CA PRO A 565 -3.44 -14.81 20.48
C PRO A 565 -4.19 -15.93 21.25
N ILE A 566 -3.52 -17.05 21.52
CA ILE A 566 -4.09 -18.13 22.31
C ILE A 566 -3.80 -17.87 23.79
N LEU A 567 -4.85 -17.68 24.57
CA LEU A 567 -4.77 -17.38 25.99
C LEU A 567 -5.09 -18.61 26.84
N THR A 568 -4.33 -18.79 27.91
CA THR A 568 -4.71 -19.73 28.96
C THR A 568 -5.84 -19.15 29.82
N ASN A 569 -6.53 -20.02 30.60
CA ASN A 569 -7.50 -19.56 31.58
C ASN A 569 -6.88 -18.57 32.60
N THR A 570 -5.63 -18.79 32.95
CA THR A 570 -4.88 -17.89 33.83
C THR A 570 -4.64 -16.53 33.19
N ASP A 571 -4.28 -16.48 31.91
CA ASP A 571 -4.09 -15.24 31.18
C ASP A 571 -5.41 -14.46 31.05
N LEU A 572 -6.52 -15.13 30.75
CA LEU A 572 -7.84 -14.53 30.74
C LEU A 572 -8.22 -13.96 32.10
N MET A 573 -7.90 -14.66 33.18
CA MET A 573 -8.14 -14.14 34.55
C MET A 573 -7.28 -12.91 34.85
N LYS A 574 -6.02 -12.87 34.40
CA LYS A 574 -5.16 -11.69 34.52
C LYS A 574 -5.79 -10.49 33.81
N ILE A 575 -6.27 -10.68 32.59
CA ILE A 575 -6.93 -9.62 31.81
C ILE A 575 -8.20 -9.14 32.50
N LYS A 576 -9.08 -10.07 32.94
CA LYS A 576 -10.32 -9.72 33.66
C LYS A 576 -10.08 -8.91 34.95
N ASN A 577 -8.93 -9.08 35.58
CA ASN A 577 -8.56 -8.40 36.80
C ASN A 577 -7.56 -7.26 36.58
N LEU A 578 -7.31 -6.87 35.37
CA LEU A 578 -6.39 -5.78 35.04
C LEU A 578 -6.88 -4.47 35.65
N LYS A 579 -6.02 -3.89 36.48
CA LYS A 579 -6.23 -2.58 37.14
C LYS A 579 -4.98 -1.76 36.87
N ALA A 580 -4.95 -1.12 35.72
CA ALA A 580 -3.90 -0.19 35.36
C ALA A 580 -4.53 1.11 34.87
N ASP A 581 -3.83 2.21 35.05
CA ASP A 581 -4.30 3.54 34.61
C ASP A 581 -4.53 3.55 33.08
N GLY A 582 -5.70 4.03 32.66
CA GLY A 582 -6.14 4.06 31.26
C GLY A 582 -6.71 2.74 30.73
N PHE A 583 -6.86 1.69 31.58
CA PHE A 583 -7.49 0.44 31.17
C PHE A 583 -8.83 0.20 31.88
N LYS A 584 -9.84 -0.14 31.10
CA LYS A 584 -11.12 -0.62 31.56
C LYS A 584 -11.41 -1.99 30.95
N VAL A 585 -11.82 -2.95 31.79
CA VAL A 585 -12.18 -4.30 31.32
C VAL A 585 -13.66 -4.55 31.57
N GLU A 586 -14.38 -4.88 30.52
CA GLU A 586 -15.78 -5.27 30.57
C GLU A 586 -15.94 -6.74 30.15
N VAL A 587 -16.85 -7.45 30.80
CA VAL A 587 -17.21 -8.82 30.43
C VAL A 587 -18.61 -8.80 29.85
N LEU A 588 -18.71 -8.99 28.53
CA LEU A 588 -19.99 -9.02 27.82
C LEU A 588 -20.52 -10.44 27.75
N PRO A 589 -21.68 -10.74 28.37
CA PRO A 589 -22.29 -12.06 28.26
C PRO A 589 -22.96 -12.23 26.88
N ILE A 590 -22.49 -13.21 26.11
CA ILE A 590 -23.04 -13.54 24.80
C ILE A 590 -24.27 -14.48 24.87
N ILE A 591 -24.64 -14.92 26.09
CA ILE A 591 -25.79 -15.80 26.28
C ILE A 591 -27.06 -14.96 26.34
N TYR A 592 -28.05 -15.32 25.54
CA TYR A 592 -29.39 -14.74 25.54
C TYR A 592 -30.48 -15.81 25.72
N TYR A 593 -31.63 -15.41 26.24
CA TYR A 593 -32.75 -16.32 26.39
C TYR A 593 -33.49 -16.53 25.08
N LYS A 594 -33.97 -17.75 24.84
CA LYS A 594 -34.70 -18.13 23.61
C LYS A 594 -35.82 -17.15 23.23
N ASN A 595 -36.46 -16.53 24.21
CA ASN A 595 -37.59 -15.63 24.02
C ASN A 595 -37.18 -14.14 23.93
N THR A 596 -35.89 -13.84 23.95
CA THR A 596 -35.40 -12.47 23.75
C THR A 596 -35.42 -12.16 22.25
N SER A 597 -35.99 -11.02 21.85
CA SER A 597 -35.90 -10.60 20.44
C SER A 597 -34.43 -10.37 20.05
N LEU A 598 -34.13 -10.57 18.77
CA LEU A 598 -32.78 -10.37 18.23
C LEU A 598 -32.28 -8.95 18.51
N GLU A 599 -33.13 -7.94 18.28
CA GLU A 599 -32.83 -6.54 18.57
C GLU A 599 -32.37 -6.33 20.03
N LYS A 600 -33.15 -6.81 21.01
CA LYS A 600 -32.80 -6.70 22.43
C LYS A 600 -31.54 -7.50 22.79
N ALA A 601 -31.26 -8.60 22.09
CA ALA A 601 -30.04 -9.36 22.31
C ALA A 601 -28.80 -8.62 21.77
N VAL A 602 -28.95 -7.96 20.62
CA VAL A 602 -27.90 -7.13 20.01
C VAL A 602 -27.66 -5.86 20.80
N ASP A 603 -28.72 -5.09 21.14
CA ASP A 603 -28.63 -3.86 21.95
C ASP A 603 -27.92 -4.07 23.29
N ARG A 604 -27.98 -5.28 23.82
CA ARG A 604 -27.26 -5.63 25.06
C ARG A 604 -25.77 -5.87 24.86
N LEU A 605 -25.36 -6.18 23.62
CA LEU A 605 -23.94 -6.41 23.26
C LEU A 605 -23.25 -5.13 22.81
N ILE A 606 -23.99 -4.19 22.24
CA ILE A 606 -23.55 -2.86 21.85
C ILE A 606 -23.64 -1.91 23.05
#